data_8878072f7ee4daa0d5de4794395470fe
#
_entry.id   8878072f7ee4daa0d5de4794395470fe
#
_cell.length_a   1.000
_cell.length_b   1.000
_cell.length_c   1.000
_cell.angle_alpha   90.00
_cell.angle_beta   90.00
_cell.angle_gamma   90.00
#
_symmetry.space_group_name_H-M   'P 1'
#
loop_
_entity.id
_entity.type
_entity.pdbx_description
1 polymer ?
#
loop_
_entity_poly.entity_id
_entity_poly.type
_entity_poly.pdbx_seq_one_letter_code
_entity_poly.pdbx_strand_id
1 'polypeptide(L)'
;MQRVENEPMEWLDSLEWDHEPRVNEFLLASCGCKDTEYARRASANFWIGMAARIYKPGCQLDNMIVLEGAQGIGKTKAMRIIGGSWYVEAHESVMSKDFFMLLQGRMLIEIGELDGFSRVEVTRIKQAISCKVDTYRSPYDRLAKEHPRTCVFVGTTNNDAYLRDDSGARRFWPIKCGVMLPELIEQQREQLFAEAVSRYKAGESWWEMPADATRSQQDKRFMADEWDETVLGYARDKSEVSVTDIALNALTVKISDLDKITQMRIASILRRAGWIKKTTSKEGISMRMWMRPGYVDTDEQ
;
A
#
# COMPACT_ATOMS: atom_id res chain seq x y z
N MET A 1 -35.92 -12.36 8.93
CA MET A 1 -34.61 -11.93 8.40
C MET A 1 -34.82 -10.56 7.80
N GLN A 2 -34.36 -9.49 8.45
CA GLN A 2 -34.33 -8.19 7.81
C GLN A 2 -33.31 -8.27 6.65
N ARG A 3 -33.76 -7.98 5.44
CA ARG A 3 -32.91 -7.79 4.28
C ARG A 3 -32.00 -6.60 4.63
N VAL A 4 -30.75 -6.83 4.87
CA VAL A 4 -29.79 -5.74 5.00
C VAL A 4 -29.70 -5.15 3.61
N GLU A 5 -30.35 -4.01 3.41
CA GLU A 5 -30.27 -3.25 2.16
C GLU A 5 -28.80 -2.90 1.93
N ASN A 6 -28.22 -3.43 0.85
CA ASN A 6 -26.87 -3.12 0.42
C ASN A 6 -26.97 -2.01 -0.64
N GLU A 7 -27.25 -0.79 -0.17
CA GLU A 7 -27.43 0.37 -1.05
C GLU A 7 -26.32 0.52 -2.11
N PRO A 8 -25.00 0.38 -1.77
CA PRO A 8 -23.96 0.43 -2.78
C PRO A 8 -24.13 -0.62 -3.88
N MET A 9 -24.54 -1.83 -3.53
CA MET A 9 -24.73 -2.92 -4.49
C MET A 9 -25.92 -2.66 -5.40
N GLU A 10 -27.05 -2.22 -4.83
CA GLU A 10 -28.26 -1.87 -5.59
C GLU A 10 -27.98 -0.72 -6.58
N TRP A 11 -27.23 0.29 -6.13
CA TRP A 11 -26.78 1.36 -7.01
C TRP A 11 -25.86 0.85 -8.12
N LEU A 12 -24.87 0.02 -7.84
CA LEU A 12 -23.97 -0.57 -8.84
C LEU A 12 -24.73 -1.42 -9.87
N ASP A 13 -25.75 -2.16 -9.44
CA ASP A 13 -26.57 -2.99 -10.32
C ASP A 13 -27.51 -2.16 -11.21
N SER A 14 -27.78 -0.90 -10.85
CA SER A 14 -28.58 0.03 -11.67
C SER A 14 -27.78 0.69 -12.80
N LEU A 15 -26.46 0.57 -12.81
CA LEU A 15 -25.60 1.21 -13.79
C LEU A 15 -25.48 0.37 -15.08
N GLU A 16 -25.52 1.04 -16.21
CA GLU A 16 -25.30 0.43 -17.52
C GLU A 16 -24.02 1.00 -18.14
N TRP A 17 -23.09 0.12 -18.52
CA TRP A 17 -21.86 0.51 -19.16
C TRP A 17 -22.07 0.78 -20.65
N ASP A 18 -21.61 1.94 -21.11
CA ASP A 18 -21.67 2.38 -22.50
C ASP A 18 -20.63 1.69 -23.43
N HIS A 19 -19.84 0.76 -22.89
CA HIS A 19 -18.76 0.01 -23.55
C HIS A 19 -17.52 0.84 -23.94
N GLU A 20 -17.43 2.10 -23.51
CA GLU A 20 -16.21 2.90 -23.69
C GLU A 20 -15.25 2.68 -22.51
N PRO A 21 -14.02 2.19 -22.74
CA PRO A 21 -13.08 1.88 -21.67
C PRO A 21 -12.46 3.14 -21.08
N ARG A 22 -12.60 3.34 -19.76
CA ARG A 22 -12.09 4.49 -19.00
C ARG A 22 -11.28 4.09 -17.78
N VAL A 23 -11.53 2.92 -17.22
CA VAL A 23 -10.99 2.50 -15.93
C VAL A 23 -9.45 2.47 -15.93
N ASN A 24 -8.82 2.01 -17.00
CA ASN A 24 -7.35 2.03 -17.10
C ASN A 24 -6.79 3.45 -17.20
N GLU A 25 -7.54 4.36 -17.82
CA GLU A 25 -7.11 5.74 -18.11
C GLU A 25 -7.41 6.70 -16.95
N PHE A 26 -8.21 6.30 -15.97
CA PHE A 26 -8.71 7.20 -14.92
C PHE A 26 -7.59 7.97 -14.20
N LEU A 27 -6.53 7.29 -13.74
CA LEU A 27 -5.43 7.98 -13.05
C LEU A 27 -4.67 8.93 -13.98
N LEU A 28 -4.58 8.64 -15.26
CA LEU A 28 -3.92 9.48 -16.25
C LEU A 28 -4.78 10.71 -16.57
N ALA A 29 -6.03 10.48 -16.95
CA ALA A 29 -6.95 11.50 -17.42
C ALA A 29 -7.41 12.44 -16.30
N SER A 30 -7.74 11.87 -15.14
CA SER A 30 -8.38 12.60 -14.03
C SER A 30 -7.43 13.04 -12.93
N CYS A 31 -6.27 12.36 -12.77
CA CYS A 31 -5.29 12.67 -11.73
C CYS A 31 -3.96 13.19 -12.30
N GLY A 32 -3.84 13.36 -13.61
CA GLY A 32 -2.65 13.90 -14.27
C GLY A 32 -1.39 13.05 -14.05
N CYS A 33 -1.55 11.73 -13.88
CA CYS A 33 -0.45 10.82 -13.68
C CYS A 33 0.31 10.57 -14.98
N LYS A 34 1.60 10.26 -14.86
CA LYS A 34 2.39 9.84 -16.01
C LYS A 34 1.85 8.52 -16.56
N ASP A 35 1.72 8.44 -17.88
CA ASP A 35 1.32 7.21 -18.57
C ASP A 35 2.39 6.12 -18.43
N THR A 36 2.03 5.07 -17.72
CA THR A 36 2.85 3.87 -17.51
C THR A 36 1.93 2.66 -17.34
N GLU A 37 2.42 1.48 -17.69
CA GLU A 37 1.70 0.23 -17.44
C GLU A 37 1.31 0.10 -15.96
N TYR A 38 2.20 0.51 -15.05
CA TYR A 38 1.95 0.53 -13.62
C TYR A 38 0.73 1.40 -13.24
N ALA A 39 0.66 2.64 -13.74
CA ALA A 39 -0.44 3.55 -13.43
C ALA A 39 -1.77 3.05 -14.00
N ARG A 40 -1.76 2.53 -15.23
CA ARG A 40 -2.93 1.92 -15.87
C ARG A 40 -3.45 0.73 -15.08
N ARG A 41 -2.54 -0.16 -14.62
CA ARG A 41 -2.94 -1.33 -13.85
C ARG A 41 -3.41 -0.97 -12.44
N ALA A 42 -2.74 -0.05 -11.76
CA ALA A 42 -3.18 0.46 -10.46
C ALA A 42 -4.58 1.10 -10.54
N SER A 43 -4.86 1.84 -11.61
CA SER A 43 -6.18 2.40 -11.92
C SER A 43 -7.24 1.31 -12.03
N ALA A 44 -7.00 0.31 -12.88
CA ALA A 44 -7.92 -0.81 -13.06
C ALA A 44 -8.18 -1.56 -11.75
N ASN A 45 -7.13 -1.90 -11.03
CA ASN A 45 -7.24 -2.64 -9.77
C ASN A 45 -8.01 -1.86 -8.69
N PHE A 46 -7.87 -0.54 -8.64
CA PHE A 46 -8.61 0.30 -7.72
C PHE A 46 -10.12 0.23 -7.98
N TRP A 47 -10.56 0.43 -9.23
CA TRP A 47 -11.97 0.44 -9.59
C TRP A 47 -12.61 -0.95 -9.51
N ILE A 48 -11.94 -1.98 -10.06
CA ILE A 48 -12.44 -3.36 -9.99
C ILE A 48 -12.45 -3.85 -8.53
N GLY A 49 -11.47 -3.45 -7.72
CA GLY A 49 -11.41 -3.77 -6.29
C GLY A 49 -12.56 -3.18 -5.49
N MET A 50 -13.02 -1.96 -5.80
CA MET A 50 -14.22 -1.39 -5.19
C MET A 50 -15.47 -2.22 -5.53
N ALA A 51 -15.66 -2.56 -6.80
CA ALA A 51 -16.75 -3.44 -7.21
C ALA A 51 -16.68 -4.80 -6.48
N ALA A 52 -15.48 -5.42 -6.47
CA ALA A 52 -15.27 -6.71 -5.82
C ALA A 52 -15.65 -6.69 -4.33
N ARG A 53 -15.28 -5.64 -3.59
CA ARG A 53 -15.61 -5.51 -2.16
C ARG A 53 -17.10 -5.37 -1.90
N ILE A 54 -17.84 -4.76 -2.81
CA ILE A 54 -19.30 -4.63 -2.68
C ILE A 54 -20.02 -5.94 -3.02
N TYR A 55 -19.65 -6.61 -4.12
CA TYR A 55 -20.26 -7.87 -4.52
C TYR A 55 -19.83 -9.08 -3.69
N LYS A 56 -18.61 -9.05 -3.16
CA LYS A 56 -18.02 -10.10 -2.33
C LYS A 56 -17.40 -9.52 -1.06
N PRO A 57 -18.21 -9.08 -0.08
CA PRO A 57 -17.69 -8.55 1.19
C PRO A 57 -16.66 -9.49 1.82
N GLY A 58 -15.57 -8.93 2.32
CA GLY A 58 -14.48 -9.71 2.88
C GLY A 58 -13.55 -10.39 1.86
N CYS A 59 -13.72 -10.18 0.54
CA CYS A 59 -12.75 -10.66 -0.44
C CYS A 59 -11.36 -10.07 -0.16
N GLN A 60 -10.32 -10.77 -0.60
CA GLN A 60 -8.96 -10.29 -0.41
C GLN A 60 -8.70 -9.05 -1.26
N LEU A 61 -8.24 -7.98 -0.59
CA LEU A 61 -7.76 -6.76 -1.19
C LEU A 61 -6.76 -6.15 -0.22
N ASP A 62 -5.49 -6.46 -0.43
CA ASP A 62 -4.39 -6.15 0.51
C ASP A 62 -3.63 -4.88 0.10
N ASN A 63 -4.18 -4.13 -0.83
CA ASN A 63 -3.51 -2.99 -1.44
C ASN A 63 -4.36 -1.73 -1.30
N MET A 64 -3.69 -0.59 -1.31
CA MET A 64 -4.32 0.71 -1.48
C MET A 64 -3.46 1.60 -2.39
N ILE A 65 -4.10 2.42 -3.22
CA ILE A 65 -3.41 3.50 -3.91
C ILE A 65 -3.06 4.61 -2.93
N VAL A 66 -1.90 5.24 -3.14
CA VAL A 66 -1.48 6.42 -2.38
C VAL A 66 -1.27 7.56 -3.36
N LEU A 67 -2.13 8.56 -3.29
CA LEU A 67 -2.08 9.75 -4.14
C LEU A 67 -1.08 10.75 -3.57
N GLU A 68 0.02 10.95 -4.29
CA GLU A 68 1.11 11.86 -3.93
C GLU A 68 0.99 13.17 -4.72
N GLY A 69 1.20 14.30 -4.07
CA GLY A 69 1.22 15.59 -4.76
C GLY A 69 0.99 16.75 -3.81
N ALA A 70 1.23 17.96 -4.27
CA ALA A 70 1.14 19.19 -3.47
C ALA A 70 -0.20 19.31 -2.75
N GLN A 71 -0.20 20.00 -1.64
CA GLN A 71 -1.42 20.35 -0.92
C GLN A 71 -2.34 21.19 -1.83
N GLY A 72 -3.63 20.95 -1.74
CA GLY A 72 -4.62 21.75 -2.47
C GLY A 72 -4.87 21.36 -3.93
N ILE A 73 -4.17 20.36 -4.49
CA ILE A 73 -4.41 19.92 -5.89
C ILE A 73 -5.74 19.18 -6.11
N GLY A 74 -6.49 18.88 -5.04
CA GLY A 74 -7.82 18.27 -5.14
C GLY A 74 -7.89 16.77 -4.86
N LYS A 75 -6.87 16.15 -4.24
CA LYS A 75 -6.83 14.69 -3.94
C LYS A 75 -8.07 14.23 -3.17
N THR A 76 -8.32 14.82 -2.00
CA THR A 76 -9.49 14.52 -1.16
C THR A 76 -10.81 14.86 -1.84
N LYS A 77 -10.88 15.98 -2.60
CA LYS A 77 -12.08 16.31 -3.39
C LYS A 77 -12.41 15.21 -4.40
N ALA A 78 -11.40 14.70 -5.10
CA ALA A 78 -11.56 13.62 -6.05
C ALA A 78 -12.08 12.33 -5.38
N MET A 79 -11.50 11.94 -4.26
CA MET A 79 -11.92 10.74 -3.52
C MET A 79 -13.34 10.87 -2.97
N ARG A 80 -13.71 12.05 -2.51
CA ARG A 80 -15.07 12.36 -2.05
C ARG A 80 -16.09 12.24 -3.19
N ILE A 81 -15.76 12.71 -4.39
CA ILE A 81 -16.62 12.54 -5.58
C ILE A 81 -16.78 11.06 -5.91
N ILE A 82 -15.68 10.28 -5.93
CA ILE A 82 -15.72 8.86 -6.25
C ILE A 82 -16.62 8.10 -5.27
N GLY A 83 -16.36 8.25 -3.97
CA GLY A 83 -17.13 7.51 -2.96
C GLY A 83 -18.55 8.04 -2.72
N GLY A 84 -18.84 9.29 -3.06
CA GLY A 84 -20.14 9.91 -2.86
C GLY A 84 -20.60 9.80 -1.40
N SER A 85 -21.85 9.34 -1.17
CA SER A 85 -22.42 9.11 0.16
C SER A 85 -21.71 7.99 0.96
N TRP A 86 -20.97 7.11 0.28
CA TRP A 86 -20.24 6.00 0.88
C TRP A 86 -18.75 6.29 1.08
N TYR A 87 -18.36 7.54 0.92
CA TYR A 87 -17.01 8.03 1.25
C TYR A 87 -16.91 8.44 2.71
N VAL A 88 -15.73 8.23 3.30
CA VAL A 88 -15.34 8.86 4.57
C VAL A 88 -13.84 9.07 4.63
N GLU A 89 -13.44 10.19 5.21
CA GLU A 89 -12.06 10.46 5.61
C GLU A 89 -11.87 9.99 7.05
N ALA A 90 -10.90 9.10 7.28
CA ALA A 90 -10.64 8.54 8.59
C ALA A 90 -9.72 9.46 9.39
N HIS A 91 -10.25 10.07 10.43
CA HIS A 91 -9.50 10.85 11.42
C HIS A 91 -9.22 10.05 12.69
N GLU A 92 -9.86 8.89 12.81
CA GLU A 92 -9.74 8.00 13.96
C GLU A 92 -8.41 7.24 13.92
N SER A 93 -7.89 6.93 15.11
CA SER A 93 -6.71 6.07 15.22
C SER A 93 -6.98 4.71 14.55
N VAL A 94 -6.21 4.39 13.52
CA VAL A 94 -6.34 3.14 12.75
C VAL A 94 -6.25 1.94 13.69
N MET A 95 -7.16 0.97 13.53
CA MET A 95 -7.36 -0.21 14.38
C MET A 95 -8.01 0.10 15.75
N SER A 96 -8.53 1.29 15.99
CA SER A 96 -9.41 1.56 17.14
C SER A 96 -10.81 0.99 16.90
N LYS A 97 -11.60 0.87 17.99
CA LYS A 97 -13.00 0.43 17.85
C LYS A 97 -13.81 1.41 17.01
N ASP A 98 -13.60 2.70 17.21
CA ASP A 98 -14.32 3.75 16.49
C ASP A 98 -13.95 3.75 15.00
N PHE A 99 -12.68 3.48 14.68
CA PHE A 99 -12.25 3.25 13.30
C PHE A 99 -13.02 2.09 12.65
N PHE A 100 -13.17 0.94 13.30
CA PHE A 100 -13.93 -0.17 12.73
C PHE A 100 -15.41 0.16 12.53
N MET A 101 -16.01 0.93 13.43
CA MET A 101 -17.39 1.38 13.29
C MET A 101 -17.55 2.36 12.11
N LEU A 102 -16.55 3.20 11.86
CA LEU A 102 -16.51 4.14 10.73
C LEU A 102 -16.57 3.42 9.38
N LEU A 103 -15.99 2.21 9.27
CA LEU A 103 -15.92 1.45 8.02
C LEU A 103 -17.29 0.88 7.56
N GLN A 104 -18.27 0.81 8.45
CA GLN A 104 -19.55 0.16 8.16
C GLN A 104 -20.36 0.93 7.12
N GLY A 105 -20.83 0.20 6.10
CA GLY A 105 -21.60 0.77 5.01
C GLY A 105 -20.82 1.73 4.10
N ARG A 106 -19.49 1.76 4.22
CA ARG A 106 -18.63 2.59 3.37
C ARG A 106 -18.06 1.77 2.22
N MET A 107 -17.80 2.48 1.11
CA MET A 107 -17.14 1.93 -0.07
C MET A 107 -15.70 2.41 -0.20
N LEU A 108 -15.44 3.67 0.17
CA LEU A 108 -14.13 4.30 0.04
C LEU A 108 -13.73 5.03 1.32
N ILE A 109 -12.59 4.63 1.87
CA ILE A 109 -12.01 5.21 3.09
C ILE A 109 -10.72 5.92 2.74
N GLU A 110 -10.64 7.20 2.98
CA GLU A 110 -9.40 7.95 2.83
C GLU A 110 -8.62 7.99 4.14
N ILE A 111 -7.33 7.66 4.08
CA ILE A 111 -6.36 7.86 5.15
C ILE A 111 -5.42 8.98 4.69
N GLY A 112 -5.66 10.19 5.21
CA GLY A 112 -4.90 11.38 4.85
C GLY A 112 -3.53 11.46 5.52
N GLU A 113 -2.67 12.36 5.01
CA GLU A 113 -1.41 12.79 5.63
C GLU A 113 -0.46 11.65 6.02
N LEU A 114 -0.30 10.63 5.14
CA LEU A 114 0.54 9.46 5.42
C LEU A 114 1.99 9.78 5.80
N ASP A 115 2.51 10.90 5.36
CA ASP A 115 3.85 11.39 5.66
C ASP A 115 4.03 11.77 7.15
N GLY A 116 2.95 12.14 7.84
CA GLY A 116 2.95 12.44 9.28
C GLY A 116 2.98 11.19 10.18
N PHE A 117 2.71 10.00 9.63
CA PHE A 117 2.54 8.81 10.44
C PHE A 117 3.86 8.21 10.95
N SER A 118 3.85 7.82 12.22
CA SER A 118 4.92 7.05 12.85
C SER A 118 5.02 5.63 12.22
N ARG A 119 6.14 4.94 12.47
CA ARG A 119 6.33 3.54 12.04
C ARG A 119 5.23 2.61 12.59
N VAL A 120 4.75 2.87 13.81
CA VAL A 120 3.69 2.08 14.44
C VAL A 120 2.36 2.28 13.72
N GLU A 121 2.03 3.52 13.35
CA GLU A 121 0.80 3.83 12.61
C GLU A 121 0.82 3.22 11.21
N VAL A 122 1.93 3.32 10.48
CA VAL A 122 2.09 2.65 9.18
C VAL A 122 1.90 1.14 9.31
N THR A 123 2.38 0.52 10.39
CA THR A 123 2.17 -0.91 10.65
C THR A 123 0.69 -1.23 10.88
N ARG A 124 -0.03 -0.39 11.63
CA ARG A 124 -1.49 -0.52 11.83
C ARG A 124 -2.26 -0.36 10.53
N ILE A 125 -1.87 0.58 9.67
CA ILE A 125 -2.47 0.75 8.33
C ILE A 125 -2.27 -0.52 7.49
N LYS A 126 -1.07 -1.10 7.47
CA LYS A 126 -0.79 -2.36 6.77
C LYS A 126 -1.67 -3.50 7.28
N GLN A 127 -1.89 -3.58 8.59
CA GLN A 127 -2.80 -4.56 9.20
C GLN A 127 -4.25 -4.28 8.78
N ALA A 128 -4.67 -3.01 8.86
CA ALA A 128 -6.01 -2.61 8.46
C ALA A 128 -6.31 -2.94 7.00
N ILE A 129 -5.41 -2.64 6.06
CA ILE A 129 -5.58 -2.95 4.63
C ILE A 129 -5.80 -4.45 4.42
N SER A 130 -5.04 -5.31 5.10
CA SER A 130 -5.07 -6.77 4.91
C SER A 130 -6.23 -7.46 5.62
N CYS A 131 -6.97 -6.76 6.46
CA CYS A 131 -8.09 -7.34 7.18
C CYS A 131 -9.28 -7.56 6.24
N LYS A 132 -9.89 -8.74 6.32
CA LYS A 132 -11.05 -9.12 5.51
C LYS A 132 -12.37 -8.96 6.27
N VAL A 133 -12.30 -9.20 7.59
CA VAL A 133 -13.45 -9.20 8.49
C VAL A 133 -13.06 -8.46 9.76
N ASP A 134 -13.82 -7.45 10.11
CA ASP A 134 -13.63 -6.71 11.35
C ASP A 134 -14.50 -7.34 12.45
N THR A 135 -13.90 -7.67 13.58
CA THR A 135 -14.63 -8.25 14.71
C THR A 135 -14.67 -7.26 15.87
N TYR A 136 -15.83 -6.72 16.15
CA TYR A 136 -16.02 -5.79 17.26
C TYR A 136 -17.44 -5.84 17.80
N ARG A 137 -17.62 -5.25 18.98
CA ARG A 137 -18.91 -5.11 19.65
C ARG A 137 -19.46 -3.70 19.43
N SER A 138 -20.57 -3.59 18.71
CA SER A 138 -21.28 -2.32 18.55
C SER A 138 -21.81 -1.79 19.89
N PRO A 139 -22.06 -0.48 20.02
CA PRO A 139 -22.72 0.07 21.22
C PRO A 139 -24.02 -0.68 21.49
N TYR A 140 -24.24 -1.01 22.76
CA TYR A 140 -25.41 -1.76 23.26
C TYR A 140 -25.51 -3.24 22.86
N ASP A 141 -24.63 -3.75 21.97
CA ASP A 141 -24.57 -5.19 21.70
C ASP A 141 -23.95 -5.95 22.88
N ARG A 142 -24.44 -7.17 23.12
CA ARG A 142 -23.90 -8.04 24.18
C ARG A 142 -22.67 -8.81 23.73
N LEU A 143 -22.58 -9.13 22.44
CA LEU A 143 -21.52 -9.94 21.85
C LEU A 143 -20.81 -9.19 20.71
N ALA A 144 -19.55 -9.53 20.49
CA ALA A 144 -18.83 -9.11 19.29
C ALA A 144 -19.43 -9.84 18.07
N LYS A 145 -19.52 -9.13 16.96
CA LYS A 145 -19.98 -9.66 15.67
C LYS A 145 -18.90 -9.48 14.62
N GLU A 146 -18.94 -10.35 13.63
CA GLU A 146 -18.11 -10.28 12.44
C GLU A 146 -18.76 -9.36 11.40
N HIS A 147 -17.96 -8.46 10.84
CA HIS A 147 -18.37 -7.50 9.83
C HIS A 147 -17.46 -7.67 8.61
N PRO A 148 -17.86 -8.46 7.61
CA PRO A 148 -17.12 -8.58 6.36
C PRO A 148 -16.96 -7.22 5.69
N ARG A 149 -15.74 -6.89 5.28
CA ARG A 149 -15.41 -5.56 4.79
C ARG A 149 -15.94 -5.30 3.39
N THR A 150 -16.63 -4.17 3.21
CA THR A 150 -17.16 -3.69 1.92
C THR A 150 -16.33 -2.55 1.33
N CYS A 151 -15.41 -1.97 2.09
CA CYS A 151 -14.66 -0.79 1.69
C CYS A 151 -13.26 -1.13 1.14
N VAL A 152 -12.73 -0.18 0.37
CA VAL A 152 -11.32 -0.09 0.00
C VAL A 152 -10.69 1.14 0.64
N PHE A 153 -9.36 1.13 0.79
CA PHE A 153 -8.61 2.24 1.32
C PHE A 153 -7.90 3.00 0.21
N VAL A 154 -7.80 4.30 0.37
CA VAL A 154 -6.94 5.21 -0.40
C VAL A 154 -6.11 6.04 0.56
N GLY A 155 -4.84 6.21 0.25
CA GLY A 155 -3.96 7.10 1.00
C GLY A 155 -3.75 8.41 0.27
N THR A 156 -3.56 9.50 1.01
CA THR A 156 -3.10 10.78 0.45
C THR A 156 -1.89 11.29 1.22
N THR A 157 -0.96 11.92 0.49
CA THR A 157 0.24 12.51 1.08
C THR A 157 0.69 13.70 0.26
N ASN A 158 1.40 14.63 0.89
CA ASN A 158 2.01 15.78 0.25
C ASN A 158 3.50 15.54 -0.07
N ASN A 159 4.08 14.51 0.52
CA ASN A 159 5.46 14.09 0.34
C ASN A 159 5.56 12.82 -0.51
N ASP A 160 6.69 12.64 -1.15
CA ASP A 160 7.04 11.44 -1.91
C ASP A 160 7.96 10.46 -1.14
N ALA A 161 8.25 10.74 0.14
CA ALA A 161 9.03 9.87 1.03
C ALA A 161 8.23 9.63 2.33
N TYR A 162 7.49 8.54 2.41
CA TYR A 162 6.63 8.20 3.56
C TYR A 162 6.71 6.72 3.96
N LEU A 163 7.33 5.86 3.16
CA LEU A 163 7.54 4.46 3.52
C LEU A 163 8.74 4.34 4.46
N ARG A 164 8.54 3.74 5.62
CA ARG A 164 9.54 3.67 6.70
C ARG A 164 10.22 2.30 6.84
N ASP A 165 9.65 1.27 6.22
CA ASP A 165 10.21 -0.10 6.26
C ASP A 165 9.79 -0.91 5.02
N ASP A 166 10.63 -1.86 4.62
CA ASP A 166 10.39 -2.74 3.46
C ASP A 166 9.29 -3.76 3.73
N SER A 167 8.96 -4.01 5.02
CA SER A 167 8.00 -5.04 5.38
C SER A 167 6.60 -4.63 4.98
N GLY A 168 6.07 -5.29 3.95
CA GLY A 168 4.70 -5.05 3.49
C GLY A 168 4.50 -3.77 2.68
N ALA A 169 5.56 -3.10 2.20
CA ALA A 169 5.47 -1.98 1.27
C ALA A 169 4.66 -2.31 0.01
N ARG A 170 4.63 -3.59 -0.39
CA ARG A 170 3.80 -4.11 -1.51
C ARG A 170 2.31 -3.76 -1.41
N ARG A 171 1.83 -3.38 -0.22
CA ARG A 171 0.43 -2.95 0.00
C ARG A 171 0.15 -1.55 -0.49
N PHE A 172 1.18 -0.74 -0.65
CA PHE A 172 1.05 0.64 -1.11
C PHE A 172 1.37 0.73 -2.60
N TRP A 173 0.46 1.32 -3.34
CA TRP A 173 0.64 1.64 -4.76
C TRP A 173 0.78 3.15 -4.93
N PRO A 174 2.03 3.66 -4.87
CA PRO A 174 2.31 5.09 -5.02
C PRO A 174 1.88 5.62 -6.40
N ILE A 175 1.13 6.70 -6.41
CA ILE A 175 0.63 7.36 -7.62
C ILE A 175 0.97 8.85 -7.53
N LYS A 176 1.96 9.29 -8.29
CA LYS A 176 2.30 10.70 -8.37
C LYS A 176 1.28 11.45 -9.22
N CYS A 177 0.50 12.32 -8.57
CA CYS A 177 -0.54 13.11 -9.21
C CYS A 177 0.04 14.43 -9.76
N GLY A 178 -0.47 14.82 -10.92
CA GLY A 178 -0.32 16.15 -11.47
C GLY A 178 -1.55 17.00 -11.19
N VAL A 179 -2.10 17.59 -12.24
CA VAL A 179 -3.35 18.36 -12.14
C VAL A 179 -4.52 17.39 -11.97
N MET A 180 -5.28 17.56 -10.87
CA MET A 180 -6.50 16.81 -10.64
C MET A 180 -7.66 17.49 -11.37
N LEU A 181 -8.55 16.68 -11.97
CA LEU A 181 -9.74 17.15 -12.70
C LEU A 181 -11.03 16.60 -12.04
N PRO A 182 -11.46 17.16 -10.89
CA PRO A 182 -12.63 16.68 -10.16
C PRO A 182 -13.91 16.68 -11.00
N GLU A 183 -14.09 17.68 -11.87
CA GLU A 183 -15.25 17.80 -12.73
C GLU A 183 -15.34 16.66 -13.76
N LEU A 184 -14.20 16.19 -14.30
CA LEU A 184 -14.14 15.03 -15.17
C LEU A 184 -14.50 13.75 -14.41
N ILE A 185 -14.04 13.62 -13.15
CA ILE A 185 -14.36 12.49 -12.28
C ILE A 185 -15.88 12.45 -12.06
N GLU A 186 -16.50 13.58 -11.74
CA GLU A 186 -17.93 13.67 -11.51
C GLU A 186 -18.75 13.22 -12.74
N GLN A 187 -18.35 13.71 -13.93
CA GLN A 187 -18.99 13.35 -15.20
C GLN A 187 -18.86 11.86 -15.55
N GLN A 188 -17.73 11.24 -15.22
CA GLN A 188 -17.42 9.86 -15.62
C GLN A 188 -17.70 8.81 -14.53
N ARG A 189 -18.04 9.23 -13.31
CA ARG A 189 -18.12 8.38 -12.13
C ARG A 189 -18.99 7.14 -12.36
N GLU A 190 -20.19 7.29 -12.89
CA GLU A 190 -21.12 6.18 -13.11
C GLU A 190 -20.56 5.20 -14.15
N GLN A 191 -19.98 5.70 -15.24
CA GLN A 191 -19.40 4.86 -16.28
C GLN A 191 -18.16 4.13 -15.83
N LEU A 192 -17.32 4.75 -14.98
CA LEU A 192 -16.17 4.10 -14.35
C LEU A 192 -16.61 2.94 -13.45
N PHE A 193 -17.67 3.11 -12.67
CA PHE A 193 -18.22 2.03 -11.86
C PHE A 193 -18.91 0.95 -12.74
N ALA A 194 -19.65 1.33 -13.77
CA ALA A 194 -20.30 0.39 -14.68
C ALA A 194 -19.26 -0.49 -15.40
N GLU A 195 -18.16 0.10 -15.90
CA GLU A 195 -17.04 -0.65 -16.46
C GLU A 195 -16.41 -1.58 -15.43
N ALA A 196 -16.13 -1.08 -14.21
CA ALA A 196 -15.51 -1.87 -13.14
C ALA A 196 -16.37 -3.08 -12.76
N VAL A 197 -17.69 -2.91 -12.67
CA VAL A 197 -18.66 -4.01 -12.42
C VAL A 197 -18.64 -5.03 -13.56
N SER A 198 -18.65 -4.58 -14.80
CA SER A 198 -18.57 -5.46 -15.97
C SER A 198 -17.28 -6.30 -15.95
N ARG A 199 -16.14 -5.68 -15.70
CA ARG A 199 -14.83 -6.34 -15.63
C ARG A 199 -14.74 -7.30 -14.44
N TYR A 200 -15.28 -6.93 -13.27
CA TYR A 200 -15.39 -7.81 -12.11
C TYR A 200 -16.23 -9.05 -12.43
N LYS A 201 -17.43 -8.87 -13.04
CA LYS A 201 -18.33 -9.97 -13.44
C LYS A 201 -17.68 -10.88 -14.51
N ALA A 202 -16.79 -10.33 -15.34
CA ALA A 202 -15.99 -11.08 -16.30
C ALA A 202 -14.80 -11.85 -15.66
N GLY A 203 -14.56 -11.70 -14.35
CA GLY A 203 -13.53 -12.43 -13.60
C GLY A 203 -12.12 -11.82 -13.68
N GLU A 204 -12.00 -10.54 -14.07
CA GLU A 204 -10.70 -9.89 -14.10
C GLU A 204 -10.13 -9.72 -12.68
N SER A 205 -8.83 -9.96 -12.54
CA SER A 205 -8.13 -9.80 -11.25
C SER A 205 -7.98 -8.31 -10.87
N TRP A 206 -8.05 -8.02 -9.55
CA TRP A 206 -7.91 -6.67 -9.01
C TRP A 206 -6.70 -6.51 -8.07
N TRP A 207 -5.74 -7.42 -8.14
CA TRP A 207 -4.55 -7.44 -7.26
C TRP A 207 -3.23 -7.62 -8.00
N GLU A 208 -3.25 -8.02 -9.26
CA GLU A 208 -2.05 -8.25 -10.05
C GLU A 208 -1.43 -6.92 -10.48
N MET A 209 -0.13 -6.80 -10.25
CA MET A 209 0.65 -5.62 -10.61
C MET A 209 1.97 -6.03 -11.29
N PRO A 210 2.51 -5.22 -12.20
CA PRO A 210 3.85 -5.42 -12.73
C PRO A 210 4.89 -5.38 -11.60
N ALA A 211 5.52 -6.53 -11.29
CA ALA A 211 6.33 -6.70 -10.08
C ALA A 211 7.51 -5.72 -9.99
N ASP A 212 8.31 -5.60 -11.06
CA ASP A 212 9.51 -4.75 -11.07
C ASP A 212 9.15 -3.26 -11.05
N ALA A 213 8.13 -2.86 -11.82
CA ALA A 213 7.64 -1.49 -11.81
C ALA A 213 7.08 -1.10 -10.45
N THR A 214 6.35 -2.00 -9.79
CA THR A 214 5.80 -1.79 -8.45
C THR A 214 6.92 -1.62 -7.42
N ARG A 215 7.91 -2.51 -7.43
CA ARG A 215 9.08 -2.40 -6.55
C ARG A 215 9.81 -1.09 -6.76
N SER A 216 10.10 -0.71 -8.02
CA SER A 216 10.77 0.56 -8.36
C SER A 216 9.99 1.78 -7.84
N GLN A 217 8.66 1.75 -7.89
CA GLN A 217 7.85 2.85 -7.35
C GLN A 217 7.91 2.91 -5.83
N GLN A 218 7.93 1.77 -5.16
CA GLN A 218 8.01 1.70 -3.70
C GLN A 218 9.39 2.11 -3.19
N ASP A 219 10.47 1.64 -3.82
CA ASP A 219 11.85 1.95 -3.44
C ASP A 219 12.14 3.45 -3.43
N LYS A 220 11.56 4.20 -4.37
CA LYS A 220 11.69 5.68 -4.45
C LYS A 220 11.01 6.42 -3.27
N ARG A 221 10.10 5.78 -2.53
CA ARG A 221 9.30 6.38 -1.44
C ARG A 221 9.82 6.03 -0.06
N PHE A 222 10.88 5.24 0.03
CA PHE A 222 11.48 4.99 1.32
C PHE A 222 12.15 6.25 1.85
N MET A 223 11.83 6.58 3.10
CA MET A 223 12.56 7.62 3.83
C MET A 223 14.01 7.18 4.02
N ALA A 224 14.95 8.09 3.81
CA ALA A 224 16.33 7.86 4.18
C ALA A 224 16.39 7.47 5.67
N ASP A 225 17.13 6.42 5.95
CA ASP A 225 17.39 6.01 7.34
C ASP A 225 18.61 6.78 7.85
N GLU A 226 18.55 7.27 9.09
CA GLU A 226 19.67 7.99 9.71
C GLU A 226 20.98 7.17 9.71
N TRP A 227 20.87 5.85 9.62
CA TRP A 227 22.02 4.95 9.54
C TRP A 227 22.50 4.66 8.12
N ASP A 228 21.77 5.12 7.09
CA ASP A 228 22.11 4.84 5.67
C ASP A 228 23.57 5.21 5.37
N GLU A 229 23.98 6.44 5.72
CA GLU A 229 25.34 6.93 5.44
C GLU A 229 26.40 6.11 6.20
N THR A 230 26.16 5.83 7.47
CA THR A 230 27.10 5.09 8.33
C THR A 230 27.22 3.63 7.88
N VAL A 231 26.11 2.96 7.62
CA VAL A 231 26.06 1.56 7.19
C VAL A 231 26.68 1.38 5.81
N LEU A 232 26.27 2.22 4.84
CA LEU A 232 26.77 2.13 3.47
C LEU A 232 28.22 2.63 3.35
N GLY A 233 28.61 3.62 4.16
CA GLY A 233 29.99 4.06 4.27
C GLY A 233 30.91 2.94 4.75
N TYR A 234 30.50 2.20 5.78
CA TYR A 234 31.27 1.05 6.28
C TYR A 234 31.36 -0.09 5.26
N ALA A 235 30.30 -0.31 4.49
CA ALA A 235 30.22 -1.38 3.49
C ALA A 235 30.92 -1.02 2.17
N ARG A 236 31.20 0.25 1.90
CA ARG A 236 31.64 0.79 0.59
C ARG A 236 32.78 0.01 -0.06
N ASP A 237 33.82 -0.33 0.70
CA ASP A 237 35.04 -0.95 0.18
C ASP A 237 35.12 -2.47 0.45
N LYS A 238 34.00 -3.06 0.89
CA LYS A 238 33.91 -4.48 1.22
C LYS A 238 33.15 -5.26 0.13
N SER A 239 33.61 -6.48 -0.15
CA SER A 239 32.88 -7.42 -1.03
C SER A 239 31.73 -8.09 -0.32
N GLU A 240 31.89 -8.35 0.98
CA GLU A 240 30.90 -8.98 1.84
C GLU A 240 30.86 -8.31 3.21
N VAL A 241 29.68 -8.26 3.85
CA VAL A 241 29.49 -7.77 5.22
C VAL A 241 28.46 -8.62 5.96
N SER A 242 28.59 -8.71 7.28
CA SER A 242 27.52 -9.24 8.13
C SER A 242 26.78 -8.11 8.85
N VAL A 243 25.53 -8.36 9.23
CA VAL A 243 24.76 -7.41 10.04
C VAL A 243 25.44 -7.17 11.38
N THR A 244 26.06 -8.19 11.96
CA THR A 244 26.79 -8.12 13.22
C THR A 244 28.03 -7.23 13.10
N ASP A 245 28.83 -7.38 12.03
CA ASP A 245 30.01 -6.54 11.80
C ASP A 245 29.65 -5.06 11.67
N ILE A 246 28.56 -4.77 10.94
CA ILE A 246 28.08 -3.38 10.79
C ILE A 246 27.62 -2.83 12.13
N ALA A 247 26.85 -3.62 12.89
CA ALA A 247 26.35 -3.19 14.20
C ALA A 247 27.50 -2.85 15.15
N LEU A 248 28.50 -3.71 15.22
CA LEU A 248 29.66 -3.53 16.13
C LEU A 248 30.58 -2.43 15.67
N ASN A 249 30.98 -2.44 14.40
CA ASN A 249 32.11 -1.65 13.92
C ASN A 249 31.70 -0.31 13.29
N ALA A 250 30.45 -0.20 12.77
CA ALA A 250 29.95 1.03 12.18
C ALA A 250 29.03 1.80 13.15
N LEU A 251 28.13 1.09 13.82
CA LEU A 251 27.13 1.70 14.68
C LEU A 251 27.46 1.65 16.18
N THR A 252 28.56 1.00 16.53
CA THR A 252 29.04 0.83 17.93
C THR A 252 27.98 0.21 18.88
N VAL A 253 27.06 -0.58 18.31
CA VAL A 253 26.03 -1.32 19.04
C VAL A 253 26.67 -2.55 19.70
N LYS A 254 26.54 -2.70 21.01
CA LYS A 254 27.05 -3.89 21.72
C LYS A 254 26.27 -5.13 21.30
N ILE A 255 26.92 -6.31 21.34
CA ILE A 255 26.26 -7.58 21.01
C ILE A 255 25.03 -7.84 21.90
N SER A 256 25.12 -7.45 23.20
CA SER A 256 23.99 -7.55 24.14
C SER A 256 22.75 -6.76 23.71
N ASP A 257 22.96 -5.68 22.97
CA ASP A 257 21.93 -4.72 22.59
C ASP A 257 21.48 -4.91 21.12
N LEU A 258 22.09 -5.88 20.42
CA LEU A 258 21.78 -6.23 19.03
C LEU A 258 20.48 -7.03 18.94
N ASP A 259 19.37 -6.33 19.11
CA ASP A 259 18.05 -6.91 19.02
C ASP A 259 17.63 -7.21 17.55
N LYS A 260 16.52 -7.90 17.38
CA LYS A 260 15.98 -8.25 16.07
C LYS A 260 15.60 -7.02 15.25
N ILE A 261 15.18 -5.93 15.89
CA ILE A 261 14.77 -4.68 15.24
C ILE A 261 15.98 -4.01 14.59
N THR A 262 17.07 -3.88 15.34
CA THR A 262 18.35 -3.36 14.86
C THR A 262 18.90 -4.18 13.69
N GLN A 263 18.87 -5.51 13.81
CA GLN A 263 19.30 -6.40 12.72
C GLN A 263 18.47 -6.21 11.46
N MET A 264 17.15 -6.10 11.59
CA MET A 264 16.24 -5.87 10.46
C MET A 264 16.45 -4.51 9.82
N ARG A 265 16.74 -3.46 10.60
CA ARG A 265 17.02 -2.11 10.12
C ARG A 265 18.27 -2.09 9.25
N ILE A 266 19.39 -2.66 9.72
CA ILE A 266 20.64 -2.79 8.94
C ILE A 266 20.41 -3.61 7.66
N ALA A 267 19.72 -4.74 7.78
CA ALA A 267 19.41 -5.60 6.64
C ALA A 267 18.54 -4.89 5.59
N SER A 268 17.62 -4.01 5.99
CA SER A 268 16.80 -3.19 5.10
C SER A 268 17.67 -2.19 4.31
N ILE A 269 18.58 -1.49 4.99
CA ILE A 269 19.53 -0.55 4.36
C ILE A 269 20.36 -1.26 3.28
N LEU A 270 20.95 -2.41 3.61
CA LEU A 270 21.76 -3.17 2.67
C LEU A 270 20.94 -3.64 1.45
N ARG A 271 19.71 -4.13 1.68
CA ARG A 271 18.82 -4.58 0.60
C ARG A 271 18.47 -3.44 -0.34
N ARG A 272 18.13 -2.24 0.18
CA ARG A 272 17.85 -1.05 -0.64
C ARG A 272 19.03 -0.64 -1.48
N ALA A 273 20.24 -0.80 -0.94
CA ALA A 273 21.48 -0.55 -1.67
C ALA A 273 21.87 -1.67 -2.66
N GLY A 274 20.98 -2.66 -2.85
CA GLY A 274 21.19 -3.74 -3.81
C GLY A 274 22.06 -4.89 -3.33
N TRP A 275 22.45 -4.93 -2.04
CA TRP A 275 23.21 -6.04 -1.49
C TRP A 275 22.38 -7.33 -1.44
N ILE A 276 22.99 -8.45 -1.78
CA ILE A 276 22.35 -9.75 -1.88
C ILE A 276 22.71 -10.58 -0.66
N LYS A 277 21.69 -11.07 0.06
CA LYS A 277 21.90 -11.95 1.19
C LYS A 277 22.23 -13.37 0.73
N LYS A 278 23.38 -13.91 1.17
CA LYS A 278 23.78 -15.31 0.98
C LYS A 278 24.02 -16.00 2.32
N THR A 279 23.86 -17.30 2.36
CA THR A 279 24.33 -18.13 3.48
C THR A 279 25.63 -18.76 3.05
N THR A 280 26.71 -18.40 3.72
CA THR A 280 28.05 -18.94 3.49
C THR A 280 28.44 -19.85 4.66
N SER A 281 29.28 -20.84 4.42
CA SER A 281 29.87 -21.69 5.48
C SER A 281 31.37 -21.39 5.54
N LYS A 282 31.83 -20.87 6.67
CA LYS A 282 33.27 -20.72 6.95
C LYS A 282 33.60 -21.61 8.15
N GLU A 283 34.60 -22.47 8.01
CA GLU A 283 35.05 -23.38 9.08
C GLU A 283 33.94 -24.22 9.72
N GLY A 284 32.95 -24.68 8.91
CA GLY A 284 31.81 -25.46 9.38
C GLY A 284 30.71 -24.66 10.09
N ILE A 285 30.86 -23.34 10.22
CA ILE A 285 29.86 -22.45 10.82
C ILE A 285 29.06 -21.76 9.70
N SER A 286 27.76 -21.99 9.70
CA SER A 286 26.85 -21.29 8.74
C SER A 286 26.65 -19.85 9.16
N MET A 287 27.04 -18.93 8.30
CA MET A 287 26.92 -17.49 8.51
C MET A 287 26.06 -16.82 7.44
N ARG A 288 25.31 -15.80 7.84
CA ARG A 288 24.48 -15.01 6.92
C ARG A 288 25.26 -13.74 6.54
N MET A 289 25.72 -13.69 5.29
CA MET A 289 26.49 -12.58 4.74
C MET A 289 25.67 -11.81 3.72
N TRP A 290 26.03 -10.58 3.51
CA TRP A 290 25.52 -9.70 2.46
C TRP A 290 26.64 -9.44 1.47
N MET A 291 26.40 -9.76 0.21
CA MET A 291 27.35 -9.63 -0.89
C MET A 291 27.08 -8.35 -1.65
N ARG A 292 28.16 -7.66 -2.06
CA ARG A 292 28.08 -6.42 -2.83
C ARG A 292 27.38 -6.65 -4.19
N PRO A 293 26.59 -5.68 -4.71
CA PRO A 293 26.03 -5.74 -6.06
C PRO A 293 27.13 -5.95 -7.10
N GLY A 294 26.95 -6.93 -8.00
CA GLY A 294 27.92 -7.25 -9.05
C GLY A 294 29.13 -8.09 -8.62
N TYR A 295 29.19 -8.54 -7.38
CA TYR A 295 30.21 -9.51 -6.95
C TYR A 295 29.91 -10.87 -7.56
N VAL A 296 30.82 -11.35 -8.41
CA VAL A 296 30.81 -12.72 -8.95
C VAL A 296 31.66 -13.57 -8.01
N ASP A 297 31.03 -14.60 -7.44
CA ASP A 297 31.76 -15.57 -6.59
C ASP A 297 32.75 -16.34 -7.48
N THR A 298 34.04 -16.12 -7.27
CA THR A 298 35.12 -16.81 -8.02
C THR A 298 35.42 -18.21 -7.47
N ASP A 299 34.69 -18.65 -6.45
CA ASP A 299 34.94 -19.92 -5.76
C ASP A 299 34.03 -21.08 -6.24
N GLU A 300 33.28 -20.90 -7.35
CA GLU A 300 32.61 -22.00 -8.05
C GLU A 300 33.42 -22.40 -9.30
N GLN A 301 34.65 -22.87 -9.13
CA GLN A 301 35.37 -23.66 -10.11
C GLN A 301 35.90 -24.97 -9.47
#